data_572b03ae4c323e9de832d641d46febdd
#
_entry.id   572b03ae4c323e9de832d641d46febdd
#
_cell.length_a   1.000
_cell.length_b   1.000
_cell.length_c   1.000
_cell.angle_alpha   90.00
_cell.angle_beta   90.00
_cell.angle_gamma   90.00
#
_symmetry.space_group_name_H-M   'P 1'
#
loop_
_entity.id
_entity.type
_entity.pdbx_description
1 polymer ?
#
loop_
_entity_poly.entity_id
_entity_poly.type
_entity_poly.pdbx_seq_one_letter_code
_entity_poly.pdbx_strand_id
1 'polypeptide(L)'
;KNTSIYRLQLKGRNRLGIMAQHLVRQLVEAESLGKGLPIAIAIGTDPVIPLATQWMAPYGTDEMALAGALRGQPVEVVKAETVDLEVPATAEIVIEGNVLPNIREQEGPFGEVSGYYTPANPKPVIEVSAITHRKNPIYQAALTGMPTTENHILKQLPLEATFYWMLKKEFPGVTAVHFPAAGTVGMISVIAMKQAYECEARNVIATMFGSRRNKITIVVDDDVDIYDMEKVLWAIATRTQADEDIIIFPRLVATAMDPSVRKFRVGSSLGIDATKPFGQQFPEMVTVPGADRVSLDDLKKY
;
A
#
# COMPACT_ATOMS: atom_id res chain seq x y z
N LYS A 1 7.18 4.03 13.24
CA LYS A 1 6.34 5.06 12.58
C LYS A 1 5.85 6.04 13.60
N ASN A 2 5.96 7.32 13.28
CA ASN A 2 5.38 8.40 14.08
C ASN A 2 4.15 9.01 13.39
N THR A 3 4.03 8.88 12.08
CA THR A 3 2.93 9.42 11.30
C THR A 3 2.35 8.34 10.37
N SER A 4 1.03 8.31 10.20
CA SER A 4 0.34 7.38 9.31
C SER A 4 -1.04 7.91 8.92
N ILE A 5 -1.62 7.36 7.86
CA ILE A 5 -3.01 7.64 7.50
C ILE A 5 -3.93 6.74 8.30
N TYR A 6 -4.94 7.34 8.91
CA TYR A 6 -5.99 6.66 9.65
C TYR A 6 -7.38 7.07 9.17
N ARG A 7 -8.29 6.15 9.25
CA ARG A 7 -9.71 6.46 9.27
C ARG A 7 -10.18 6.50 10.71
N LEU A 8 -11.13 7.36 10.99
CA LEU A 8 -11.63 7.63 12.32
C LEU A 8 -13.15 7.64 12.29
N GLN A 9 -13.78 7.03 13.28
CA GLN A 9 -15.22 7.05 13.42
C GLN A 9 -15.66 8.10 14.44
N LEU A 10 -16.54 9.00 14.04
CA LEU A 10 -17.19 9.92 14.98
C LEU A 10 -18.00 9.13 16.01
N LYS A 11 -17.73 9.36 17.30
CA LYS A 11 -18.40 8.71 18.44
C LYS A 11 -19.24 9.68 19.27
N GLY A 12 -19.38 10.89 18.81
CA GLY A 12 -20.05 11.96 19.50
C GLY A 12 -19.34 13.29 19.27
N ARG A 13 -19.57 14.25 20.15
CA ARG A 13 -19.12 15.63 19.96
C ARG A 13 -17.60 15.82 20.06
N ASN A 14 -16.95 15.03 20.91
CA ASN A 14 -15.52 15.15 21.22
C ASN A 14 -14.82 13.78 21.30
N ARG A 15 -15.36 12.75 20.67
CA ARG A 15 -14.79 11.40 20.69
C ARG A 15 -14.69 10.80 19.30
N LEU A 16 -13.57 10.12 19.04
CA LEU A 16 -13.27 9.43 17.80
C LEU A 16 -12.82 8.00 18.10
N GLY A 17 -13.36 7.03 17.37
CA GLY A 17 -12.80 5.67 17.33
C GLY A 17 -11.60 5.60 16.37
N ILE A 18 -10.58 4.80 16.70
CA ILE A 18 -9.37 4.65 15.88
C ILE A 18 -8.89 3.19 15.83
N MET A 19 -8.67 2.67 14.62
CA MET A 19 -7.92 1.44 14.44
C MET A 19 -6.40 1.73 14.47
N ALA A 20 -5.81 1.75 15.67
CA ALA A 20 -4.44 2.18 15.92
C ALA A 20 -3.36 1.17 15.50
N GLN A 21 -3.51 0.44 14.36
CA GLN A 21 -2.60 -0.67 14.01
C GLN A 21 -1.14 -0.25 13.82
N HIS A 22 -0.85 0.98 13.40
CA HIS A 22 0.51 1.49 13.26
C HIS A 22 1.05 2.13 14.56
N LEU A 23 0.18 2.41 15.51
CA LEU A 23 0.50 3.00 16.82
C LEU A 23 0.42 1.97 17.97
N VAL A 24 0.25 0.68 17.67
CA VAL A 24 0.06 -0.35 18.70
C VAL A 24 1.17 -0.33 19.75
N ARG A 25 2.43 -0.17 19.32
CA ARG A 25 3.57 -0.17 20.25
C ARG A 25 3.50 1.03 21.20
N GLN A 26 3.32 2.22 20.67
CA GLN A 26 3.21 3.45 21.47
C GLN A 26 2.00 3.41 22.40
N LEU A 27 0.87 2.88 21.90
CA LEU A 27 -0.33 2.73 22.71
C LEU A 27 -0.13 1.74 23.86
N VAL A 28 0.44 0.56 23.61
CA VAL A 28 0.74 -0.43 24.65
C VAL A 28 1.69 0.14 25.70
N GLU A 29 2.71 0.87 25.27
CA GLU A 29 3.66 1.53 26.19
C GLU A 29 2.96 2.59 27.05
N ALA A 30 2.15 3.46 26.47
CA ALA A 30 1.38 4.46 27.20
C ALA A 30 0.40 3.81 28.19
N GLU A 31 -0.33 2.78 27.76
CA GLU A 31 -1.27 2.03 28.60
C GLU A 31 -0.57 1.31 29.77
N SER A 32 0.62 0.78 29.56
CA SER A 32 1.42 0.16 30.66
C SER A 32 1.80 1.16 31.75
N LEU A 33 1.90 2.43 31.40
CA LEU A 33 2.17 3.54 32.30
C LEU A 33 0.88 4.16 32.87
N GLY A 34 -0.30 3.65 32.52
CA GLY A 34 -1.59 4.22 32.89
C GLY A 34 -1.87 5.60 32.27
N LYS A 35 -1.19 5.94 31.17
CA LYS A 35 -1.27 7.25 30.49
C LYS A 35 -2.04 7.15 29.19
N GLY A 36 -2.71 8.24 28.80
CA GLY A 36 -3.20 8.42 27.45
C GLY A 36 -2.06 8.61 26.45
N LEU A 37 -2.25 8.20 25.21
CA LEU A 37 -1.31 8.48 24.13
C LEU A 37 -1.72 9.79 23.45
N PRO A 38 -0.88 10.85 23.51
CA PRO A 38 -1.14 12.10 22.78
C PRO A 38 -1.19 11.82 21.28
N ILE A 39 -2.13 12.46 20.59
CA ILE A 39 -2.31 12.34 19.15
C ILE A 39 -2.74 13.68 18.54
N ALA A 40 -2.23 13.96 17.35
CA ALA A 40 -2.69 15.05 16.50
C ALA A 40 -3.07 14.51 15.11
N ILE A 41 -4.23 14.90 14.62
CA ILE A 41 -4.79 14.47 13.35
C ILE A 41 -4.80 15.67 12.42
N ALA A 42 -3.95 15.65 11.41
CA ALA A 42 -3.88 16.69 10.39
C ALA A 42 -4.72 16.30 9.17
N ILE A 43 -5.61 17.17 8.74
CA ILE A 43 -6.46 17.06 7.55
C ILE A 43 -6.08 18.16 6.58
N GLY A 44 -5.99 17.86 5.28
CA GLY A 44 -5.61 18.83 4.27
C GLY A 44 -4.13 19.21 4.37
N THR A 45 -3.26 18.22 4.19
CA THR A 45 -1.81 18.41 4.18
C THR A 45 -1.25 18.35 2.78
N ASP A 46 -0.01 18.78 2.60
CA ASP A 46 0.73 18.56 1.35
C ASP A 46 0.69 17.08 0.96
N PRO A 47 0.36 16.72 -0.29
CA PRO A 47 0.25 15.32 -0.74
C PRO A 47 1.51 14.47 -0.51
N VAL A 48 2.67 15.06 -0.39
CA VAL A 48 3.91 14.35 -0.08
C VAL A 48 3.89 13.71 1.32
N ILE A 49 3.16 14.31 2.28
CA ILE A 49 3.05 13.79 3.64
C ILE A 49 2.28 12.46 3.66
N PRO A 50 1.03 12.38 3.17
CA PRO A 50 0.34 11.10 3.11
C PRO A 50 1.10 10.06 2.27
N LEU A 51 1.79 10.45 1.20
CA LEU A 51 2.63 9.54 0.42
C LEU A 51 3.77 8.95 1.27
N ALA A 52 4.53 9.78 1.98
CA ALA A 52 5.62 9.35 2.86
C ALA A 52 5.12 8.40 3.96
N THR A 53 3.92 8.61 4.49
CA THR A 53 3.35 7.75 5.54
C THR A 53 2.99 6.34 5.07
N GLN A 54 2.89 6.09 3.77
CA GLN A 54 2.60 4.76 3.23
C GLN A 54 3.85 3.90 3.04
N TRP A 55 5.03 4.50 3.10
CA TRP A 55 6.27 3.72 3.02
C TRP A 55 6.44 2.80 4.23
N MET A 56 6.92 1.58 3.98
CA MET A 56 7.22 0.59 5.02
C MET A 56 8.61 0.86 5.63
N ALA A 57 8.74 2.01 6.26
CA ALA A 57 9.99 2.45 6.88
C ALA A 57 10.36 1.56 8.09
N PRO A 58 11.67 1.40 8.37
CA PRO A 58 12.15 0.83 9.63
C PRO A 58 11.59 1.58 10.84
N TYR A 59 11.53 0.90 11.98
CA TYR A 59 11.12 1.54 13.23
C TYR A 59 12.10 2.67 13.61
N GLY A 60 11.56 3.81 14.02
CA GLY A 60 12.35 5.00 14.35
C GLY A 60 12.56 5.96 13.18
N THR A 61 12.11 5.62 11.98
CA THR A 61 12.11 6.57 10.86
C THR A 61 11.06 7.65 11.11
N ASP A 62 11.43 8.90 10.89
CA ASP A 62 10.54 10.05 10.91
C ASP A 62 9.92 10.25 9.51
N GLU A 63 8.61 10.07 9.40
CA GLU A 63 7.89 10.22 8.15
C GLU A 63 7.82 11.68 7.67
N MET A 64 7.93 12.67 8.57
CA MET A 64 8.01 14.08 8.17
C MET A 64 9.36 14.40 7.51
N ALA A 65 10.46 13.84 8.04
CA ALA A 65 11.77 13.94 7.40
C ALA A 65 11.79 13.25 6.02
N LEU A 66 11.13 12.10 5.90
CA LEU A 66 10.97 11.42 4.62
C LEU A 66 10.15 12.26 3.62
N ALA A 67 9.05 12.86 4.06
CA ALA A 67 8.26 13.78 3.22
C ALA A 67 9.10 14.96 2.74
N GLY A 68 9.93 15.52 3.61
CA GLY A 68 10.89 16.57 3.27
C GLY A 68 11.90 16.11 2.21
N ALA A 69 12.44 14.91 2.35
CA ALA A 69 13.37 14.32 1.38
C ALA A 69 12.72 14.13 0.01
N LEU A 70 11.49 13.62 -0.03
CA LEU A 70 10.73 13.44 -1.28
C LEU A 70 10.40 14.78 -1.96
N ARG A 71 10.12 15.81 -1.17
CA ARG A 71 9.79 17.16 -1.67
C ARG A 71 11.04 17.96 -2.08
N GLY A 72 12.22 17.56 -1.60
CA GLY A 72 13.48 18.31 -1.79
C GLY A 72 13.64 19.52 -0.88
N GLN A 73 12.77 19.70 0.11
CA GLN A 73 12.84 20.76 1.14
C GLN A 73 12.11 20.31 2.41
N PRO A 74 12.54 20.76 3.61
CA PRO A 74 11.92 20.39 4.88
C PRO A 74 10.42 20.66 4.92
N VAL A 75 9.68 19.80 5.59
CA VAL A 75 8.29 20.08 5.98
C VAL A 75 8.30 21.04 7.16
N GLU A 76 7.67 22.18 7.00
CA GLU A 76 7.49 23.13 8.11
C GLU A 76 6.50 22.56 9.11
N VAL A 77 6.86 22.60 10.39
CA VAL A 77 6.03 22.12 11.49
C VAL A 77 5.85 23.21 12.55
N VAL A 78 4.74 23.15 13.27
CA VAL A 78 4.43 24.02 14.41
C VAL A 78 3.98 23.18 15.59
N LYS A 79 4.13 23.68 16.80
CA LYS A 79 3.60 23.00 17.98
C LYS A 79 2.08 22.97 17.97
N ALA A 80 1.52 21.84 18.37
CA ALA A 80 0.10 21.70 18.65
C ALA A 80 -0.28 22.53 19.92
N GLU A 81 -1.55 22.86 20.05
CA GLU A 81 -2.04 23.76 21.11
C GLU A 81 -2.20 23.07 22.48
N THR A 82 -2.62 21.79 22.47
CA THR A 82 -3.03 21.07 23.69
C THR A 82 -2.24 19.78 23.95
N VAL A 83 -1.45 19.34 23.01
CA VAL A 83 -0.60 18.15 23.12
C VAL A 83 0.84 18.50 22.75
N ASP A 84 1.82 17.85 23.39
CA ASP A 84 3.24 18.08 23.11
C ASP A 84 3.67 17.31 21.85
N LEU A 85 3.13 17.75 20.71
CA LEU A 85 3.42 17.22 19.38
C LEU A 85 3.65 18.36 18.40
N GLU A 86 4.36 18.06 17.31
CA GLU A 86 4.50 18.94 16.16
C GLU A 86 3.57 18.48 15.02
N VAL A 87 2.96 19.43 14.33
CA VAL A 87 2.03 19.20 13.23
C VAL A 87 2.45 20.01 12.01
N PRO A 88 2.12 19.57 10.78
CA PRO A 88 2.42 20.34 9.58
C PRO A 88 1.82 21.75 9.66
N ALA A 89 2.67 22.77 9.52
CA ALA A 89 2.26 24.17 9.63
C ALA A 89 1.22 24.58 8.57
N THR A 90 1.16 23.85 7.46
CA THR A 90 0.26 24.11 6.33
C THR A 90 -1.03 23.29 6.38
N ALA A 91 -1.26 22.49 7.43
CA ALA A 91 -2.49 21.72 7.56
C ALA A 91 -3.74 22.62 7.53
N GLU A 92 -4.80 22.16 6.91
CA GLU A 92 -6.06 22.91 6.85
C GLU A 92 -6.84 22.83 8.17
N ILE A 93 -6.85 21.64 8.79
CA ILE A 93 -7.50 21.37 10.07
C ILE A 93 -6.59 20.45 10.89
N VAL A 94 -6.47 20.73 12.19
CA VAL A 94 -5.78 19.86 13.15
C VAL A 94 -6.74 19.53 14.28
N ILE A 95 -6.90 18.24 14.57
CA ILE A 95 -7.68 17.74 15.70
C ILE A 95 -6.69 17.14 16.71
N GLU A 96 -6.71 17.63 17.93
CA GLU A 96 -5.80 17.22 18.99
C GLU A 96 -6.53 16.47 20.10
N GLY A 97 -5.87 15.54 20.73
CA GLY A 97 -6.45 14.77 21.82
C GLY A 97 -5.55 13.67 22.35
N ASN A 98 -6.15 12.80 23.15
CA ASN A 98 -5.47 11.65 23.71
C ASN A 98 -6.25 10.37 23.42
N VAL A 99 -5.55 9.32 23.03
CA VAL A 99 -6.13 7.97 23.03
C VAL A 99 -6.25 7.55 24.50
N LEU A 100 -7.48 7.26 24.91
CA LEU A 100 -7.77 6.91 26.31
C LEU A 100 -7.16 5.53 26.66
N PRO A 101 -6.45 5.41 27.79
CA PRO A 101 -5.82 4.15 28.18
C PRO A 101 -6.87 3.10 28.51
N ASN A 102 -6.72 1.90 27.95
CA ASN A 102 -7.57 0.72 28.21
C ASN A 102 -9.07 0.90 27.87
N ILE A 103 -9.48 2.01 27.27
CA ILE A 103 -10.86 2.23 26.81
C ILE A 103 -11.01 1.69 25.39
N ARG A 104 -12.03 0.88 25.18
CA ARG A 104 -12.38 0.32 23.87
C ARG A 104 -13.89 0.45 23.64
N GLU A 105 -14.27 0.94 22.47
CA GLU A 105 -15.66 1.06 22.04
C GLU A 105 -15.83 0.41 20.67
N GLN A 106 -17.07 -0.03 20.36
CA GLN A 106 -17.37 -0.61 19.04
C GLN A 106 -17.09 0.41 17.94
N GLU A 107 -16.27 0.03 16.98
CA GLU A 107 -15.92 0.81 15.79
C GLU A 107 -16.27 0.02 14.53
N GLY A 108 -16.82 0.69 13.56
CA GLY A 108 -17.28 0.09 12.30
C GLY A 108 -18.77 -0.24 12.29
N PRO A 109 -19.26 -1.00 11.26
CA PRO A 109 -18.46 -1.57 10.18
C PRO A 109 -17.84 -0.50 9.29
N PHE A 110 -16.65 -0.80 8.72
CA PHE A 110 -15.96 0.10 7.78
C PHE A 110 -15.81 -0.50 6.39
N GLY A 111 -16.04 0.29 5.34
CA GLY A 111 -15.63 -0.04 3.99
C GLY A 111 -14.10 -0.09 3.87
N GLU A 112 -13.58 -1.15 3.27
CA GLU A 112 -12.15 -1.36 3.09
C GLU A 112 -11.72 -1.18 1.64
N VAL A 113 -10.41 -1.08 1.42
CA VAL A 113 -9.81 -1.05 0.06
C VAL A 113 -10.14 -2.27 -0.79
N SER A 114 -10.61 -3.35 -0.19
CA SER A 114 -11.11 -4.54 -0.89
C SER A 114 -12.51 -4.38 -1.47
N GLY A 115 -13.19 -3.27 -1.20
CA GLY A 115 -14.60 -3.05 -1.59
C GLY A 115 -15.62 -3.72 -0.68
N TYR A 116 -15.19 -4.34 0.42
CA TYR A 116 -16.04 -5.02 1.39
C TYR A 116 -16.00 -4.33 2.75
N TYR A 117 -17.04 -4.55 3.56
CA TYR A 117 -17.06 -4.08 4.93
C TYR A 117 -16.29 -5.03 5.86
N THR A 118 -15.47 -4.46 6.76
CA THR A 118 -14.99 -5.21 7.93
C THR A 118 -15.99 -5.11 9.07
N PRO A 119 -16.15 -6.20 9.86
CA PRO A 119 -17.07 -6.20 11.02
C PRO A 119 -16.68 -5.15 12.06
N ALA A 120 -17.68 -4.65 12.76
CA ALA A 120 -17.45 -3.81 13.93
C ALA A 120 -16.74 -4.58 15.04
N ASN A 121 -15.75 -3.94 15.66
CA ASN A 121 -14.93 -4.52 16.73
C ASN A 121 -14.61 -3.45 17.78
N PRO A 122 -14.32 -3.83 19.05
CA PRO A 122 -13.82 -2.91 20.05
C PRO A 122 -12.47 -2.32 19.65
N LYS A 123 -12.39 -0.99 19.58
CA LYS A 123 -11.18 -0.22 19.19
C LYS A 123 -10.91 0.88 20.20
N PRO A 124 -9.64 1.36 20.25
CA PRO A 124 -9.28 2.52 21.07
C PRO A 124 -10.12 3.76 20.74
N VAL A 125 -10.24 4.64 21.70
CA VAL A 125 -11.01 5.87 21.60
C VAL A 125 -10.12 7.06 21.87
N ILE A 126 -10.22 8.08 21.04
CA ILE A 126 -9.58 9.38 21.23
C ILE A 126 -10.59 10.30 21.90
N GLU A 127 -10.17 10.99 22.96
CA GLU A 127 -10.86 12.14 23.51
C GLU A 127 -10.23 13.40 22.93
N VAL A 128 -11.03 14.19 22.22
CA VAL A 128 -10.59 15.41 21.54
C VAL A 128 -10.49 16.56 22.53
N SER A 129 -9.37 17.24 22.56
CA SER A 129 -9.09 18.40 23.43
C SER A 129 -9.20 19.74 22.69
N ALA A 130 -8.83 19.77 21.40
CA ALA A 130 -8.90 20.98 20.58
C ALA A 130 -9.11 20.65 19.09
N ILE A 131 -9.67 21.61 18.38
CA ILE A 131 -9.73 21.63 16.91
C ILE A 131 -9.28 23.01 16.46
N THR A 132 -8.18 23.07 15.73
CA THR A 132 -7.67 24.28 15.11
C THR A 132 -7.81 24.19 13.60
N HIS A 133 -7.99 25.31 12.93
CA HIS A 133 -8.18 25.32 11.47
C HIS A 133 -7.81 26.70 10.88
N ARG A 134 -7.54 26.72 9.58
CA ARG A 134 -7.39 27.94 8.81
C ARG A 134 -8.68 28.73 8.78
N LYS A 135 -8.62 30.01 8.44
CA LYS A 135 -9.81 30.91 8.36
C LYS A 135 -10.88 30.34 7.41
N ASN A 136 -10.47 29.78 6.28
CA ASN A 136 -11.34 29.14 5.29
C ASN A 136 -10.77 27.76 4.97
N PRO A 137 -10.91 26.76 5.86
CA PRO A 137 -10.27 25.47 5.69
C PRO A 137 -10.91 24.65 4.56
N ILE A 138 -10.08 23.95 3.82
CA ILE A 138 -10.51 22.95 2.84
C ILE A 138 -10.48 21.58 3.51
N TYR A 139 -11.63 20.90 3.55
CA TYR A 139 -11.70 19.54 4.06
C TYR A 139 -11.26 18.57 2.97
N GLN A 140 -10.04 18.04 3.10
CA GLN A 140 -9.53 17.00 2.21
C GLN A 140 -10.06 15.64 2.67
N ALA A 141 -10.85 15.00 1.82
CA ALA A 141 -11.34 13.65 2.04
C ALA A 141 -10.69 12.66 1.06
N ALA A 142 -10.46 11.45 1.51
CA ALA A 142 -10.04 10.34 0.68
C ALA A 142 -11.05 9.20 0.79
N LEU A 143 -11.51 8.71 -0.36
CA LEU A 143 -12.44 7.60 -0.41
C LEU A 143 -11.73 6.27 -0.16
N THR A 144 -12.39 5.39 0.58
CA THR A 144 -11.96 3.99 0.75
C THR A 144 -13.11 3.07 0.35
N GLY A 145 -12.86 2.19 -0.61
CA GLY A 145 -13.89 1.30 -1.12
C GLY A 145 -13.41 0.51 -2.33
N MET A 146 -14.33 0.18 -3.22
CA MET A 146 -14.02 -0.53 -4.47
C MET A 146 -12.92 0.18 -5.27
N PRO A 147 -11.91 -0.51 -5.80
CA PRO A 147 -10.87 0.09 -6.63
C PRO A 147 -11.45 0.78 -7.89
N THR A 148 -10.90 1.92 -8.33
CA THR A 148 -9.73 2.62 -7.83
C THR A 148 -10.18 3.85 -7.04
N THR A 149 -9.55 4.08 -5.88
CA THR A 149 -9.76 5.28 -5.06
C THR A 149 -8.41 5.90 -4.72
N GLU A 150 -8.40 7.11 -4.15
CA GLU A 150 -7.19 7.82 -3.72
C GLU A 150 -6.34 6.96 -2.78
N ASN A 151 -7.00 6.17 -1.94
CA ASN A 151 -6.29 5.28 -0.98
C ASN A 151 -5.48 4.19 -1.69
N HIS A 152 -5.93 3.70 -2.84
CA HIS A 152 -5.16 2.77 -3.66
C HIS A 152 -3.93 3.46 -4.26
N ILE A 153 -4.11 4.63 -4.86
CA ILE A 153 -3.03 5.40 -5.50
C ILE A 153 -1.94 5.79 -4.51
N LEU A 154 -2.33 6.31 -3.33
CA LEU A 154 -1.38 6.70 -2.29
C LEU A 154 -0.53 5.53 -1.77
N LYS A 155 -1.07 4.31 -1.76
CA LYS A 155 -0.34 3.12 -1.30
C LYS A 155 0.53 2.49 -2.38
N GLN A 156 0.12 2.59 -3.63
CA GLN A 156 0.72 1.87 -4.75
C GLN A 156 2.20 2.21 -4.89
N LEU A 157 2.53 3.46 -5.11
CA LEU A 157 3.92 3.89 -5.39
C LEU A 157 4.92 3.55 -4.27
N PRO A 158 4.64 3.85 -2.98
CA PRO A 158 5.54 3.46 -1.89
C PRO A 158 5.70 1.94 -1.75
N LEU A 159 4.64 1.18 -2.05
CA LEU A 159 4.66 -0.27 -1.99
C LEU A 159 5.52 -0.84 -3.13
N GLU A 160 5.32 -0.38 -4.36
CA GLU A 160 6.12 -0.75 -5.53
C GLU A 160 7.60 -0.47 -5.30
N ALA A 161 7.96 0.73 -4.83
CA ALA A 161 9.32 1.09 -4.51
C ALA A 161 9.93 0.19 -3.44
N THR A 162 9.17 -0.10 -2.36
CA THR A 162 9.65 -0.98 -1.28
C THR A 162 9.96 -2.38 -1.79
N PHE A 163 9.05 -2.98 -2.55
CA PHE A 163 9.22 -4.34 -3.05
C PHE A 163 10.23 -4.42 -4.19
N TYR A 164 10.29 -3.39 -5.03
CA TYR A 164 11.34 -3.30 -6.06
C TYR A 164 12.73 -3.36 -5.44
N TRP A 165 13.02 -2.52 -4.46
CA TRP A 165 14.33 -2.52 -3.81
C TRP A 165 14.62 -3.79 -3.00
N MET A 166 13.61 -4.35 -2.35
CA MET A 166 13.73 -5.62 -1.63
C MET A 166 14.10 -6.76 -2.59
N LEU A 167 13.39 -6.88 -3.71
CA LEU A 167 13.65 -7.92 -4.71
C LEU A 167 14.95 -7.68 -5.47
N LYS A 168 15.20 -6.44 -5.88
CA LYS A 168 16.40 -6.07 -6.66
C LYS A 168 17.71 -6.41 -5.97
N LYS A 169 17.70 -6.37 -4.64
CA LYS A 169 18.86 -6.74 -3.82
C LYS A 169 19.24 -8.21 -3.95
N GLU A 170 18.27 -9.10 -3.98
CA GLU A 170 18.46 -10.56 -4.06
C GLU A 170 18.40 -11.09 -5.50
N PHE A 171 17.61 -10.44 -6.35
CA PHE A 171 17.36 -10.79 -7.75
C PHE A 171 17.68 -9.61 -8.66
N PRO A 172 18.97 -9.42 -9.06
CA PRO A 172 19.37 -8.29 -9.89
C PRO A 172 18.65 -8.20 -11.24
N GLY A 173 18.09 -9.31 -11.72
CA GLY A 173 17.31 -9.38 -12.95
C GLY A 173 15.94 -8.72 -12.86
N VAL A 174 15.39 -8.44 -11.66
CA VAL A 174 14.11 -7.73 -11.51
C VAL A 174 14.23 -6.30 -12.08
N THR A 175 13.34 -5.95 -13.01
CA THR A 175 13.33 -4.66 -13.70
C THR A 175 12.20 -3.74 -13.24
N ALA A 176 11.05 -4.29 -12.85
CA ALA A 176 9.92 -3.53 -12.35
C ALA A 176 9.01 -4.37 -11.44
N VAL A 177 8.27 -3.69 -10.56
CA VAL A 177 7.23 -4.27 -9.69
C VAL A 177 6.00 -3.39 -9.76
N HIS A 178 4.84 -4.01 -9.98
CA HIS A 178 3.56 -3.32 -10.04
C HIS A 178 2.54 -3.98 -9.12
N PHE A 179 1.78 -3.16 -8.39
CA PHE A 179 0.64 -3.57 -7.58
C PHE A 179 -0.63 -2.95 -8.16
N PRO A 180 -1.33 -3.63 -9.07
CA PRO A 180 -2.52 -3.07 -9.71
C PRO A 180 -3.58 -2.72 -8.67
N ALA A 181 -4.26 -1.58 -8.85
CA ALA A 181 -5.32 -1.12 -7.95
C ALA A 181 -6.43 -2.16 -7.80
N ALA A 182 -6.78 -2.88 -8.89
CA ALA A 182 -7.74 -3.98 -8.87
C ALA A 182 -7.36 -5.11 -7.90
N GLY A 183 -6.06 -5.31 -7.64
CA GLY A 183 -5.54 -6.20 -6.61
C GLY A 183 -5.55 -5.61 -5.20
N THR A 184 -6.35 -4.57 -4.95
CA THR A 184 -6.49 -3.88 -3.64
C THR A 184 -5.17 -3.38 -3.06
N VAL A 185 -4.23 -3.06 -3.93
CA VAL A 185 -2.87 -2.61 -3.63
C VAL A 185 -2.19 -3.48 -2.57
N GLY A 186 -1.74 -4.64 -2.99
CA GLY A 186 -0.96 -5.57 -2.16
C GLY A 186 -1.40 -7.03 -2.22
N MET A 187 -2.63 -7.34 -2.68
CA MET A 187 -3.04 -8.74 -2.85
C MET A 187 -2.59 -9.34 -4.19
N ILE A 188 -2.45 -8.52 -5.22
CA ILE A 188 -1.87 -8.93 -6.51
C ILE A 188 -0.59 -8.14 -6.74
N SER A 189 0.45 -8.81 -7.16
CA SER A 189 1.69 -8.20 -7.65
C SER A 189 2.04 -8.77 -9.02
N VAL A 190 2.56 -7.92 -9.89
CA VAL A 190 3.15 -8.29 -11.18
C VAL A 190 4.61 -7.83 -11.16
N ILE A 191 5.51 -8.72 -11.53
CA ILE A 191 6.95 -8.48 -11.46
C ILE A 191 7.54 -8.77 -12.84
N ALA A 192 8.22 -7.79 -13.41
CA ALA A 192 9.00 -7.97 -14.63
C ALA A 192 10.44 -8.30 -14.26
N MET A 193 11.02 -9.30 -14.91
CA MET A 193 12.42 -9.67 -14.72
C MET A 193 13.07 -10.27 -15.95
N LYS A 194 14.39 -10.17 -15.98
CA LYS A 194 15.23 -10.95 -16.88
C LYS A 194 15.88 -12.06 -16.07
N GLN A 195 15.47 -13.31 -16.30
CA GLN A 195 16.04 -14.43 -15.57
C GLN A 195 17.52 -14.64 -15.91
N ALA A 196 18.31 -14.91 -14.89
CA ALA A 196 19.72 -15.26 -15.03
C ALA A 196 19.94 -16.79 -15.00
N TYR A 197 19.01 -17.53 -14.44
CA TYR A 197 19.06 -19.01 -14.34
C TYR A 197 17.64 -19.58 -14.27
N GLU A 198 17.54 -20.88 -14.52
CA GLU A 198 16.29 -21.62 -14.47
C GLU A 198 15.62 -21.51 -13.08
N CYS A 199 14.30 -21.41 -13.03
CA CYS A 199 13.50 -21.29 -11.81
C CYS A 199 13.70 -20.01 -10.98
N GLU A 200 14.43 -19.01 -11.46
CA GLU A 200 14.61 -17.76 -10.71
C GLU A 200 13.28 -17.04 -10.46
N ALA A 201 12.36 -17.04 -11.42
CA ALA A 201 11.01 -16.51 -11.27
C ALA A 201 10.26 -17.15 -10.10
N ARG A 202 10.42 -18.45 -9.88
CA ARG A 202 9.81 -19.19 -8.76
C ARG A 202 10.37 -18.74 -7.41
N ASN A 203 11.65 -18.41 -7.34
CA ASN A 203 12.28 -17.86 -6.12
C ASN A 203 11.75 -16.46 -5.80
N VAL A 204 11.53 -15.63 -6.83
CA VAL A 204 10.86 -14.32 -6.68
C VAL A 204 9.45 -14.49 -6.14
N ILE A 205 8.66 -15.41 -6.70
CA ILE A 205 7.30 -15.73 -6.23
C ILE A 205 7.32 -16.16 -4.75
N ALA A 206 8.20 -17.07 -4.37
CA ALA A 206 8.32 -17.53 -2.99
C ALA A 206 8.68 -16.41 -2.01
N THR A 207 9.59 -15.51 -2.41
CA THR A 207 9.97 -14.34 -1.63
C THR A 207 8.80 -13.39 -1.40
N MET A 208 7.99 -13.16 -2.42
CA MET A 208 6.79 -12.32 -2.31
C MET A 208 5.78 -12.87 -1.32
N PHE A 209 5.60 -14.18 -1.22
CA PHE A 209 4.67 -14.80 -0.28
C PHE A 209 5.08 -14.61 1.19
N GLY A 210 6.37 -14.49 1.49
CA GLY A 210 6.87 -14.15 2.82
C GLY A 210 6.41 -12.78 3.33
N SER A 211 5.95 -11.89 2.47
CA SER A 211 5.55 -10.53 2.81
C SER A 211 4.24 -10.40 3.61
N ARG A 212 3.44 -11.46 3.74
CA ARG A 212 2.11 -11.52 4.40
C ARG A 212 1.03 -10.62 3.76
N ARG A 213 1.31 -9.95 2.69
CA ARG A 213 0.37 -9.04 1.99
C ARG A 213 -0.07 -9.62 0.67
N ASN A 214 0.85 -10.28 -0.01
CA ASN A 214 0.67 -10.76 -1.35
C ASN A 214 -0.10 -12.08 -1.35
N LYS A 215 -1.12 -12.16 -2.19
CA LYS A 215 -1.97 -13.34 -2.35
C LYS A 215 -1.75 -13.98 -3.72
N ILE A 216 -1.54 -13.16 -4.75
CA ILE A 216 -1.27 -13.60 -6.11
C ILE A 216 -0.01 -12.88 -6.58
N THR A 217 0.98 -13.62 -6.99
CA THR A 217 2.21 -13.09 -7.62
C THR A 217 2.30 -13.60 -9.05
N ILE A 218 2.42 -12.70 -10.00
CA ILE A 218 2.65 -13.00 -11.40
C ILE A 218 4.05 -12.51 -11.75
N VAL A 219 4.87 -13.37 -12.34
CA VAL A 219 6.19 -12.99 -12.84
C VAL A 219 6.18 -13.13 -14.36
N VAL A 220 6.67 -12.12 -15.04
CA VAL A 220 6.77 -12.05 -16.51
C VAL A 220 8.19 -11.64 -16.91
N ASP A 221 8.55 -11.86 -18.17
CA ASP A 221 9.79 -11.32 -18.72
C ASP A 221 9.74 -9.79 -18.84
N ASP A 222 10.91 -9.16 -18.97
CA ASP A 222 11.08 -7.71 -19.07
C ASP A 222 10.60 -7.11 -20.43
N ASP A 223 10.19 -7.95 -21.37
CA ASP A 223 9.54 -7.54 -22.62
C ASP A 223 8.03 -7.30 -22.48
N VAL A 224 7.45 -7.57 -21.29
CA VAL A 224 6.04 -7.36 -20.98
C VAL A 224 5.86 -6.09 -20.17
N ASP A 225 5.05 -5.16 -20.66
CA ASP A 225 4.65 -3.98 -19.91
C ASP A 225 3.69 -4.39 -18.78
N ILE A 226 4.20 -4.40 -17.54
CA ILE A 226 3.42 -4.83 -16.36
C ILE A 226 2.38 -3.82 -15.88
N TYR A 227 2.38 -2.60 -16.41
CA TYR A 227 1.36 -1.59 -16.14
C TYR A 227 0.14 -1.74 -17.04
N ASP A 228 0.26 -2.55 -18.11
CA ASP A 228 -0.83 -2.94 -18.99
C ASP A 228 -1.28 -4.38 -18.63
N MET A 229 -2.38 -4.47 -17.88
CA MET A 229 -2.88 -5.77 -17.43
C MET A 229 -3.36 -6.68 -18.58
N GLU A 230 -3.70 -6.15 -19.75
CA GLU A 230 -4.02 -6.99 -20.93
C GLU A 230 -2.78 -7.69 -21.44
N LYS A 231 -1.63 -7.02 -21.47
CA LYS A 231 -0.35 -7.64 -21.80
C LYS A 231 0.09 -8.69 -20.79
N VAL A 232 -0.18 -8.45 -19.50
CA VAL A 232 0.09 -9.43 -18.43
C VAL A 232 -0.78 -10.67 -18.61
N LEU A 233 -2.07 -10.50 -18.88
CA LEU A 233 -2.99 -11.62 -19.15
C LEU A 233 -2.61 -12.37 -20.44
N TRP A 234 -2.16 -11.66 -21.46
CA TRP A 234 -1.63 -12.26 -22.68
C TRP A 234 -0.38 -13.12 -22.38
N ALA A 235 0.55 -12.62 -21.56
CA ALA A 235 1.74 -13.38 -21.16
C ALA A 235 1.35 -14.66 -20.40
N ILE A 236 0.41 -14.58 -19.46
CA ILE A 236 -0.12 -15.76 -18.76
C ILE A 236 -0.70 -16.77 -19.78
N ALA A 237 -1.53 -16.31 -20.71
CA ALA A 237 -2.19 -17.19 -21.68
C ALA A 237 -1.23 -17.86 -22.66
N THR A 238 -0.06 -17.25 -22.95
CA THR A 238 0.85 -17.70 -23.99
C THR A 238 2.15 -18.33 -23.48
N ARG A 239 2.49 -18.13 -22.21
CA ARG A 239 3.78 -18.55 -21.64
C ARG A 239 3.65 -19.49 -20.44
N THR A 240 2.44 -19.70 -19.91
CA THR A 240 2.21 -20.51 -18.69
C THR A 240 1.65 -21.89 -19.06
N GLN A 241 2.23 -22.94 -18.48
CA GLN A 241 1.66 -24.29 -18.41
C GLN A 241 1.18 -24.56 -16.98
N ALA A 242 -0.10 -24.89 -16.83
CA ALA A 242 -0.74 -24.89 -15.51
C ALA A 242 -0.20 -25.96 -14.56
N ASP A 243 0.31 -27.05 -15.05
CA ASP A 243 0.90 -28.16 -14.27
C ASP A 243 2.35 -27.88 -13.83
N GLU A 244 3.05 -26.98 -14.53
CA GLU A 244 4.45 -26.65 -14.24
C GLU A 244 4.60 -25.26 -13.61
N ASP A 245 3.86 -24.24 -14.10
CA ASP A 245 4.11 -22.84 -13.80
C ASP A 245 3.18 -22.25 -12.75
N ILE A 246 2.19 -23.01 -12.27
CA ILE A 246 1.32 -22.60 -11.17
C ILE A 246 1.85 -23.12 -9.85
N ILE A 247 2.03 -22.19 -8.90
CA ILE A 247 2.57 -22.49 -7.57
C ILE A 247 1.50 -22.16 -6.54
N ILE A 248 1.05 -23.16 -5.80
CA ILE A 248 0.12 -22.96 -4.67
C ILE A 248 0.87 -23.09 -3.36
N PHE A 249 0.87 -22.02 -2.58
CA PHE A 249 1.42 -22.02 -1.23
C PHE A 249 0.28 -22.06 -0.21
N PRO A 250 0.00 -23.21 0.41
CA PRO A 250 -1.08 -23.36 1.37
C PRO A 250 -0.68 -22.81 2.75
N ARG A 251 -1.69 -22.43 3.56
CA ARG A 251 -1.55 -22.14 5.00
C ARG A 251 -0.57 -21.01 5.33
N LEU A 252 -0.64 -19.92 4.59
CA LEU A 252 0.08 -18.69 4.90
C LEU A 252 -0.79 -17.73 5.72
N VAL A 253 -0.13 -16.82 6.44
CA VAL A 253 -0.84 -15.72 7.11
C VAL A 253 -1.33 -14.73 6.05
N ALA A 254 -2.64 -14.58 5.94
CA ALA A 254 -3.27 -13.65 5.02
C ALA A 254 -3.54 -12.29 5.67
N THR A 255 -3.73 -11.28 4.84
CA THR A 255 -4.19 -9.96 5.29
C THR A 255 -5.61 -10.05 5.86
N ALA A 256 -5.89 -9.26 6.90
CA ALA A 256 -7.24 -9.16 7.48
C ALA A 256 -8.27 -8.54 6.53
N MET A 257 -7.81 -7.89 5.45
CA MET A 257 -8.66 -7.26 4.44
C MET A 257 -9.09 -8.22 3.33
N ASP A 258 -8.56 -9.45 3.31
CA ASP A 258 -8.97 -10.49 2.35
C ASP A 258 -10.28 -11.15 2.82
N PRO A 259 -11.42 -10.88 2.17
CA PRO A 259 -12.71 -11.43 2.58
C PRO A 259 -12.85 -12.94 2.35
N SER A 260 -11.96 -13.53 1.55
CA SER A 260 -11.98 -14.97 1.27
C SER A 260 -11.29 -15.82 2.35
N VAL A 261 -10.61 -15.18 3.30
CA VAL A 261 -9.91 -15.87 4.40
C VAL A 261 -10.92 -16.47 5.36
N ARG A 262 -10.81 -17.76 5.64
CA ARG A 262 -11.79 -18.50 6.43
C ARG A 262 -11.61 -18.25 7.94
N LYS A 263 -10.72 -18.95 8.62
CA LYS A 263 -10.52 -18.83 10.07
C LYS A 263 -9.07 -18.44 10.40
N PHE A 264 -8.87 -17.69 11.49
CA PHE A 264 -7.54 -17.37 12.06
C PHE A 264 -6.56 -16.70 11.10
N ARG A 265 -7.06 -15.98 10.07
CA ARG A 265 -6.21 -15.32 9.07
C ARG A 265 -5.28 -16.29 8.34
N VAL A 266 -5.69 -17.53 8.17
CA VAL A 266 -4.95 -18.52 7.38
C VAL A 266 -5.55 -18.60 5.99
N GLY A 267 -4.75 -18.25 5.00
CA GLY A 267 -5.10 -18.30 3.58
C GLY A 267 -4.11 -19.12 2.78
N SER A 268 -4.22 -19.06 1.47
CA SER A 268 -3.26 -19.64 0.52
C SER A 268 -2.87 -18.57 -0.49
N SER A 269 -1.67 -18.66 -1.03
CA SER A 269 -1.17 -17.78 -2.08
C SER A 269 -0.97 -18.54 -3.39
N LEU A 270 -1.15 -17.82 -4.50
CA LEU A 270 -1.01 -18.31 -5.86
C LEU A 270 0.15 -17.59 -6.56
N GLY A 271 1.12 -18.35 -7.08
CA GLY A 271 2.14 -17.87 -7.98
C GLY A 271 1.87 -18.30 -9.41
N ILE A 272 2.14 -17.42 -10.34
CA ILE A 272 2.08 -17.68 -11.77
C ILE A 272 3.43 -17.27 -12.36
N ASP A 273 4.17 -18.26 -12.86
CA ASP A 273 5.34 -18.02 -13.69
C ASP A 273 4.86 -17.90 -15.13
N ALA A 274 4.89 -16.69 -15.66
CA ALA A 274 4.53 -16.37 -17.02
C ALA A 274 5.75 -15.84 -17.79
N THR A 275 6.92 -16.37 -17.47
CA THR A 275 8.15 -16.14 -18.22
C THR A 275 8.33 -17.17 -19.34
N LYS A 276 9.14 -16.84 -20.31
CA LYS A 276 9.56 -17.81 -21.34
C LYS A 276 10.43 -18.89 -20.70
N PRO A 277 10.36 -20.16 -21.17
CA PRO A 277 11.22 -21.23 -20.66
C PRO A 277 12.71 -20.83 -20.77
N PHE A 278 13.41 -20.89 -19.64
CA PHE A 278 14.81 -20.46 -19.57
C PHE A 278 15.73 -21.31 -20.46
N GLY A 279 16.55 -20.65 -21.25
CA GLY A 279 17.54 -21.32 -22.12
C GLY A 279 16.94 -22.06 -23.32
N GLN A 280 15.62 -21.96 -23.55
CA GLN A 280 14.95 -22.59 -24.70
C GLN A 280 14.60 -21.56 -25.77
N GLN A 281 14.49 -22.02 -27.01
CA GLN A 281 13.98 -21.19 -28.09
C GLN A 281 12.48 -20.97 -27.92
N PHE A 282 12.05 -19.71 -27.84
CA PHE A 282 10.65 -19.34 -27.78
C PHE A 282 10.27 -18.59 -29.08
N PRO A 283 9.04 -18.74 -29.59
CA PRO A 283 8.60 -18.01 -30.78
C PRO A 283 8.75 -16.50 -30.65
N GLU A 284 9.18 -15.86 -31.73
CA GLU A 284 9.27 -14.40 -31.79
C GLU A 284 7.88 -13.79 -31.87
N MET A 285 7.71 -12.63 -31.23
CA MET A 285 6.47 -11.85 -31.33
C MET A 285 6.31 -11.29 -32.73
N VAL A 286 5.09 -11.33 -33.24
CA VAL A 286 4.75 -10.73 -34.54
C VAL A 286 4.86 -9.21 -34.42
N THR A 287 5.64 -8.59 -35.30
CA THR A 287 5.78 -7.15 -35.39
C THR A 287 5.37 -6.68 -36.80
N VAL A 288 4.74 -5.51 -36.87
CA VAL A 288 4.45 -4.86 -38.14
C VAL A 288 5.72 -4.16 -38.62
N PRO A 289 6.30 -4.53 -39.78
CA PRO A 289 7.51 -3.87 -40.26
C PRO A 289 7.30 -2.35 -40.39
N GLY A 290 8.16 -1.57 -39.74
CA GLY A 290 8.11 -0.10 -39.79
C GLY A 290 7.08 0.56 -38.87
N ALA A 291 6.42 -0.19 -37.99
CA ALA A 291 5.50 0.38 -36.99
C ALA A 291 6.19 1.41 -36.06
N ASP A 292 7.48 1.21 -35.80
CA ASP A 292 8.35 2.11 -35.05
C ASP A 292 8.59 3.48 -35.73
N ARG A 293 8.30 3.56 -37.03
CA ARG A 293 8.51 4.76 -37.87
C ARG A 293 7.24 5.58 -38.06
N VAL A 294 6.10 5.11 -37.58
CA VAL A 294 4.79 5.75 -37.76
C VAL A 294 4.29 6.22 -36.40
N SER A 295 4.00 7.50 -36.26
CA SER A 295 3.36 8.05 -35.08
C SER A 295 1.91 8.46 -35.38
N LEU A 296 1.06 8.55 -34.32
CA LEU A 296 -0.29 9.09 -34.43
C LEU A 296 -0.29 10.55 -34.96
N ASP A 297 0.80 11.29 -34.75
CA ASP A 297 0.93 12.67 -35.25
C ASP A 297 1.16 12.71 -36.77
N ASP A 298 1.66 11.64 -37.36
CA ASP A 298 1.76 11.53 -38.81
C ASP A 298 0.38 11.40 -39.48
N LEU A 299 -0.59 10.78 -38.79
CA LEU A 299 -1.97 10.65 -39.26
C LEU A 299 -2.76 11.96 -39.19
N LYS A 300 -2.37 12.91 -38.32
CA LYS A 300 -3.02 14.23 -38.22
C LYS A 300 -2.67 15.16 -39.39
N LYS A 301 -1.74 14.77 -40.24
CA LYS A 301 -1.32 15.57 -41.41
C LYS A 301 -2.19 15.29 -42.65
N TYR A 302 -3.12 14.37 -42.55
CA TYR A 302 -4.12 14.02 -43.59
C TYR A 302 -5.54 14.26 -43.05
#